data_016c6681f008f6fbb97576b274118771
#
_entry.id   016c6681f008f6fbb97576b274118771
#
_cell.length_a   1.000
_cell.length_b   1.000
_cell.length_c   1.000
_cell.angle_alpha   90.00
_cell.angle_beta   90.00
_cell.angle_gamma   90.00
#
_symmetry.space_group_name_H-M   'P 1'
#
loop_
_entity.id
_entity.type
_entity.pdbx_description
1 polymer ?
#
loop_
_entity_poly.entity_id
_entity_poly.type
_entity_poly.pdbx_seq_one_letter_code
_entity_poly.pdbx_strand_id
1 'polypeptide(L)'
;MHFIDANIFLELQLDQQRAHHCDLILRKIQKGLVKAVTTDFHIDTIIIVMEKYGKSPADLRLFISSLIGFDGLRIYSLSLTDRLKAIKHMEEFKLDYDDALAYQTMKKLNIPNIISYDKHFDHIPNITRQEPAQLV
;
A
#
# COMPACT_ATOMS: atom_id res chain seq x y z
N MET A 1 0.57 -9.82 -9.87
CA MET A 1 0.20 -8.50 -9.30
C MET A 1 0.34 -8.54 -7.79
N HIS A 2 0.66 -7.42 -7.20
CA HIS A 2 0.85 -7.27 -5.75
C HIS A 2 -0.08 -6.17 -5.23
N PHE A 3 -0.54 -6.33 -3.99
CA PHE A 3 -1.01 -5.17 -3.25
C PHE A 3 0.20 -4.45 -2.67
N ILE A 4 0.24 -3.13 -2.72
CA ILE A 4 1.34 -2.36 -2.11
C ILE A 4 0.81 -1.54 -0.94
N ASP A 5 1.41 -1.77 0.24
CA ASP A 5 1.00 -1.15 1.48
C ASP A 5 1.51 0.30 1.57
N ALA A 6 0.78 1.12 2.32
CA ALA A 6 1.10 2.53 2.52
C ALA A 6 2.50 2.75 3.08
N ASN A 7 2.99 1.85 3.95
CA ASN A 7 4.29 2.02 4.57
C ASN A 7 5.46 2.03 3.57
N ILE A 8 5.29 1.40 2.41
CA ILE A 8 6.32 1.41 1.36
C ILE A 8 6.50 2.83 0.80
N PHE A 9 5.41 3.52 0.55
CA PHE A 9 5.46 4.92 0.10
C PHE A 9 6.00 5.84 1.19
N LEU A 10 5.57 5.62 2.44
CA LEU A 10 5.98 6.47 3.57
C LEU A 10 7.46 6.34 3.91
N GLU A 11 8.05 5.16 3.80
CA GLU A 11 9.48 4.97 3.97
C GLU A 11 10.27 5.91 3.04
N LEU A 12 9.85 6.00 1.78
CA LEU A 12 10.51 6.88 0.82
C LEU A 12 10.19 8.36 1.08
N GLN A 13 8.91 8.71 1.24
CA GLN A 13 8.50 10.10 1.40
C GLN A 13 9.03 10.75 2.66
N LEU A 14 9.23 9.98 3.73
CA LEU A 14 9.76 10.47 4.99
C LEU A 14 11.25 10.17 5.17
N ASP A 15 11.91 9.66 4.12
CA ASP A 15 13.33 9.35 4.10
C ASP A 15 13.76 8.50 5.32
N GLN A 16 13.03 7.42 5.55
CA GLN A 16 13.26 6.54 6.67
C GLN A 16 14.32 5.48 6.34
N GLN A 17 14.63 4.61 7.31
CA GLN A 17 15.76 3.69 7.25
C GLN A 17 15.74 2.75 6.04
N ARG A 18 14.55 2.36 5.56
CA ARG A 18 14.38 1.42 4.43
C ARG A 18 14.03 2.09 3.11
N ALA A 19 14.22 3.42 3.03
CA ALA A 19 13.82 4.22 1.86
C ALA A 19 14.48 3.72 0.56
N HIS A 20 15.72 3.25 0.60
CA HIS A 20 16.44 2.81 -0.59
C HIS A 20 15.74 1.65 -1.31
N HIS A 21 15.39 0.59 -0.59
CA HIS A 21 14.70 -0.55 -1.20
C HIS A 21 13.28 -0.18 -1.65
N CYS A 22 12.62 0.71 -0.92
CA CYS A 22 11.31 1.22 -1.33
C CYS A 22 11.40 2.03 -2.62
N ASP A 23 12.42 2.86 -2.76
CA ASP A 23 12.66 3.61 -4.00
C ASP A 23 12.85 2.66 -5.19
N LEU A 24 13.62 1.60 -5.03
CA LEU A 24 13.88 0.64 -6.10
C LEU A 24 12.60 -0.08 -6.55
N ILE A 25 11.77 -0.56 -5.63
CA ILE A 25 10.52 -1.24 -6.01
C ILE A 25 9.51 -0.26 -6.62
N LEU A 26 9.42 0.96 -6.09
CA LEU A 26 8.52 1.97 -6.64
C LEU A 26 8.93 2.40 -8.04
N ARG A 27 10.22 2.47 -8.34
CA ARG A 27 10.70 2.70 -9.71
C ARG A 27 10.29 1.60 -10.67
N LYS A 28 10.31 0.35 -10.23
CA LYS A 28 9.84 -0.78 -11.06
C LYS A 28 8.34 -0.68 -11.33
N ILE A 29 7.57 -0.29 -10.33
CA ILE A 29 6.12 -0.07 -10.50
C ILE A 29 5.88 1.12 -11.41
N GLN A 30 6.62 2.20 -11.24
CA GLN A 30 6.53 3.38 -12.10
C GLN A 30 6.72 3.03 -13.57
N LYS A 31 7.69 2.18 -13.87
CA LYS A 31 7.99 1.75 -15.24
C LYS A 31 7.08 0.63 -15.76
N GLY A 32 6.17 0.12 -14.95
CA GLY A 32 5.29 -0.97 -15.32
C GLY A 32 5.94 -2.34 -15.32
N LEU A 33 7.16 -2.48 -14.81
CA LEU A 33 7.84 -3.77 -14.70
C LEU A 33 7.26 -4.64 -13.59
N VAL A 34 6.71 -4.02 -12.56
CA VAL A 34 5.96 -4.67 -11.49
C VAL A 34 4.57 -4.05 -11.47
N LYS A 35 3.54 -4.90 -11.44
CA LYS A 35 2.15 -4.46 -11.36
C LYS A 35 1.69 -4.49 -9.92
N ALA A 36 1.11 -3.39 -9.45
CA ALA A 36 0.65 -3.25 -8.09
C ALA A 36 -0.69 -2.54 -8.01
N VAL A 37 -1.41 -2.79 -6.93
CA VAL A 37 -2.65 -2.08 -6.59
C VAL A 37 -2.53 -1.56 -5.16
N THR A 38 -3.08 -0.39 -4.92
CA THR A 38 -3.38 0.12 -3.59
C THR A 38 -4.80 0.71 -3.61
N THR A 39 -5.24 1.33 -2.55
CA THR A 39 -6.60 1.87 -2.48
C THR A 39 -6.59 3.39 -2.29
N ASP A 40 -7.73 4.01 -2.57
CA ASP A 40 -7.96 5.42 -2.29
C ASP A 40 -7.76 5.73 -0.80
N PHE A 41 -8.22 4.84 0.10
CA PHE A 41 -8.01 5.01 1.53
C PHE A 41 -6.51 5.02 1.90
N HIS A 42 -5.72 4.11 1.32
CA HIS A 42 -4.29 4.04 1.61
C HIS A 42 -3.55 5.28 1.10
N ILE A 43 -3.95 5.81 -0.05
CA ILE A 43 -3.41 7.08 -0.55
C ILE A 43 -3.73 8.23 0.42
N ASP A 44 -4.98 8.32 0.88
CA ASP A 44 -5.38 9.35 1.83
C ASP A 44 -4.61 9.22 3.16
N THR A 45 -4.40 8.00 3.63
CA THR A 45 -3.60 7.74 4.83
C THR A 45 -2.17 8.23 4.66
N ILE A 46 -1.56 7.99 3.51
CA ILE A 46 -0.20 8.47 3.22
C ILE A 46 -0.16 10.00 3.31
N ILE A 47 -1.11 10.67 2.70
CA ILE A 47 -1.20 12.15 2.72
C ILE A 47 -1.32 12.66 4.16
N ILE A 48 -2.20 12.06 4.95
CA ILE A 48 -2.43 12.48 6.35
C ILE A 48 -1.15 12.30 7.18
N VAL A 49 -0.44 11.20 7.00
CA VAL A 49 0.81 10.97 7.73
C VAL A 49 1.91 11.94 7.27
N MET A 50 2.04 12.16 5.96
CA MET A 50 3.00 13.14 5.44
C MET A 50 2.76 14.53 6.05
N GLU A 51 1.50 14.95 6.13
CA GLU A 51 1.12 16.24 6.72
C GLU A 51 1.53 16.31 8.19
N LYS A 52 1.29 15.23 8.95
CA LYS A 52 1.70 15.16 10.36
C LYS A 52 3.21 15.28 10.56
N TYR A 53 3.99 14.84 9.60
CA TYR A 53 5.45 14.92 9.63
C TYR A 53 5.98 16.24 9.03
N GLY A 54 5.11 17.21 8.82
CA GLY A 54 5.50 18.56 8.39
C GLY A 54 5.67 18.76 6.90
N LYS A 55 5.22 17.83 6.07
CA LYS A 55 5.27 18.01 4.62
C LYS A 55 4.29 19.09 4.19
N SER A 56 4.74 19.97 3.29
CA SER A 56 3.96 21.10 2.80
C SER A 56 2.94 20.66 1.75
N PRO A 57 1.91 21.50 1.46
CA PRO A 57 1.02 21.24 0.33
C PRO A 57 1.75 21.04 -1.00
N ALA A 58 2.87 21.71 -1.22
CA ALA A 58 3.70 21.51 -2.41
C ALA A 58 4.28 20.10 -2.47
N ASP A 59 4.74 19.55 -1.32
CA ASP A 59 5.24 18.18 -1.23
C ASP A 59 4.11 17.17 -1.50
N LEU A 60 2.92 17.41 -0.94
CA LEU A 60 1.76 16.53 -1.13
C LEU A 60 1.31 16.52 -2.59
N ARG A 61 1.32 17.70 -3.24
CA ARG A 61 0.98 17.81 -4.66
C ARG A 61 1.97 17.03 -5.51
N LEU A 62 3.25 17.14 -5.20
CA LEU A 62 4.31 16.45 -5.94
C LEU A 62 4.13 14.92 -5.81
N PHE A 63 3.83 14.44 -4.62
CA PHE A 63 3.58 13.01 -4.38
C PHE A 63 2.40 12.50 -5.22
N ILE A 64 1.23 13.13 -5.12
CA ILE A 64 0.03 12.72 -5.87
C ILE A 64 0.28 12.80 -7.38
N SER A 65 0.91 13.89 -7.84
CA SER A 65 1.20 14.05 -9.27
C SER A 65 2.11 12.94 -9.79
N SER A 66 3.09 12.50 -8.99
CA SER A 66 3.98 11.40 -9.38
C SER A 66 3.22 10.09 -9.57
N LEU A 67 2.24 9.81 -8.72
CA LEU A 67 1.45 8.57 -8.79
C LEU A 67 0.63 8.47 -10.09
N ILE A 68 0.17 9.60 -10.61
CA ILE A 68 -0.59 9.63 -11.87
C ILE A 68 0.24 9.05 -13.04
N GLY A 69 1.55 9.23 -12.99
CA GLY A 69 2.46 8.73 -14.02
C GLY A 69 2.96 7.30 -13.82
N PHE A 70 2.47 6.58 -12.83
CA PHE A 70 2.92 5.21 -12.57
C PHE A 70 2.20 4.22 -13.49
N ASP A 71 2.92 3.64 -14.45
CA ASP A 71 2.35 2.70 -15.42
C ASP A 71 1.87 1.41 -14.76
N GLY A 72 2.53 0.97 -13.69
CA GLY A 72 2.22 -0.29 -13.02
C GLY A 72 1.27 -0.17 -11.83
N LEU A 73 0.81 1.03 -11.47
CA LEU A 73 -0.01 1.22 -10.27
C LEU A 73 -1.48 1.42 -10.63
N ARG A 74 -2.33 0.64 -9.99
CA ARG A 74 -3.79 0.80 -10.04
C ARG A 74 -4.28 1.25 -8.67
N ILE A 75 -5.19 2.23 -8.66
CA ILE A 75 -5.85 2.67 -7.43
C ILE A 75 -7.27 2.10 -7.40
N TYR A 76 -7.55 1.29 -6.39
CA TYR A 76 -8.88 0.70 -6.20
C TYR A 76 -9.71 1.60 -5.29
N SER A 77 -10.93 1.95 -5.73
CA SER A 77 -11.86 2.74 -4.93
C SER A 77 -12.69 1.83 -4.03
N LEU A 78 -12.54 1.97 -2.73
CA LEU A 78 -13.26 1.17 -1.76
C LEU A 78 -14.72 1.60 -1.63
N SER A 79 -15.63 0.64 -1.71
CA SER A 79 -17.06 0.85 -1.47
C SER A 79 -17.38 0.74 0.03
N LEU A 80 -18.58 1.14 0.42
CA LEU A 80 -19.06 0.91 1.79
C LEU A 80 -19.17 -0.59 2.06
N THR A 81 -19.54 -1.39 1.07
CA THR A 81 -19.61 -2.85 1.20
C THR A 81 -18.21 -3.43 1.47
N ASP A 82 -17.17 -2.96 0.79
CA ASP A 82 -15.80 -3.35 1.06
C ASP A 82 -15.41 -3.05 2.51
N ARG A 83 -15.79 -1.88 3.00
CA ARG A 83 -15.51 -1.45 4.37
C ARG A 83 -16.22 -2.31 5.40
N LEU A 84 -17.47 -2.67 5.13
CA LEU A 84 -18.22 -3.57 6.00
C LEU A 84 -17.57 -4.95 6.07
N LYS A 85 -17.15 -5.50 4.93
CA LYS A 85 -16.44 -6.78 4.88
C LYS A 85 -15.08 -6.70 5.58
N ALA A 86 -14.38 -5.57 5.46
CA ALA A 86 -13.10 -5.37 6.15
C ALA A 86 -13.27 -5.43 7.68
N ILE A 87 -14.34 -4.85 8.22
CA ILE A 87 -14.62 -4.92 9.66
C ILE A 87 -14.78 -6.38 10.11
N LYS A 88 -15.42 -7.21 9.30
CA LYS A 88 -15.50 -8.66 9.58
C LYS A 88 -14.10 -9.30 9.61
N HIS A 89 -13.24 -8.94 8.69
CA HIS A 89 -11.85 -9.43 8.68
C HIS A 89 -11.05 -8.98 9.90
N MET A 90 -11.33 -7.79 10.45
CA MET A 90 -10.74 -7.34 11.71
C MET A 90 -11.06 -8.32 12.85
N GLU A 91 -12.31 -8.78 12.91
CA GLU A 91 -12.75 -9.75 13.91
C GLU A 91 -12.10 -11.12 13.72
N GLU A 92 -12.05 -11.61 12.48
CA GLU A 92 -11.53 -12.95 12.15
C GLU A 92 -10.02 -13.05 12.34
N PHE A 93 -9.26 -12.04 11.94
CA PHE A 93 -7.80 -12.10 11.86
C PHE A 93 -7.10 -11.13 12.81
N LYS A 94 -7.85 -10.40 13.62
CA LYS A 94 -7.32 -9.40 14.57
C LYS A 94 -6.45 -8.35 13.85
N LEU A 95 -6.93 -7.89 12.71
CA LEU A 95 -6.26 -6.86 11.91
C LEU A 95 -6.75 -5.48 12.32
N ASP A 96 -5.88 -4.47 12.17
CA ASP A 96 -6.30 -3.08 12.18
C ASP A 96 -7.11 -2.78 10.92
N TYR A 97 -7.83 -1.67 10.91
CA TYR A 97 -8.73 -1.32 9.82
C TYR A 97 -8.02 -1.17 8.47
N ASP A 98 -6.88 -0.48 8.44
CA ASP A 98 -6.10 -0.30 7.22
C ASP A 98 -5.61 -1.65 6.64
N ASP A 99 -5.13 -2.55 7.49
CA ASP A 99 -4.70 -3.89 7.08
C ASP A 99 -5.89 -4.72 6.60
N ALA A 100 -7.03 -4.59 7.27
CA ALA A 100 -8.26 -5.29 6.88
C ALA A 100 -8.78 -4.81 5.52
N LEU A 101 -8.66 -3.52 5.22
CA LEU A 101 -9.02 -2.97 3.90
C LEU A 101 -8.08 -3.47 2.81
N ALA A 102 -6.78 -3.58 3.10
CA ALA A 102 -5.82 -4.18 2.18
C ALA A 102 -6.19 -5.62 1.88
N TYR A 103 -6.45 -6.41 2.91
CA TYR A 103 -6.84 -7.82 2.76
C TYR A 103 -8.15 -7.97 1.98
N GLN A 104 -9.16 -7.15 2.27
CA GLN A 104 -10.43 -7.16 1.52
C GLN A 104 -10.21 -6.89 0.04
N THR A 105 -9.37 -5.93 -0.29
CA THR A 105 -9.03 -5.60 -1.68
C THR A 105 -8.32 -6.76 -2.36
N MET A 106 -7.36 -7.37 -1.69
CA MET A 106 -6.63 -8.54 -2.19
C MET A 106 -7.58 -9.70 -2.48
N LYS A 107 -8.50 -9.96 -1.56
CA LYS A 107 -9.51 -11.01 -1.74
C LYS A 107 -10.40 -10.75 -2.93
N LYS A 108 -10.92 -9.54 -3.04
CA LYS A 108 -11.83 -9.15 -4.12
C LYS A 108 -11.17 -9.22 -5.49
N LEU A 109 -9.90 -8.84 -5.59
CA LEU A 109 -9.16 -8.81 -6.85
C LEU A 109 -8.33 -10.07 -7.10
N ASN A 110 -8.42 -11.07 -6.23
CA ASN A 110 -7.65 -12.32 -6.31
C ASN A 110 -6.13 -12.08 -6.38
N ILE A 111 -5.64 -11.23 -5.48
CA ILE A 111 -4.22 -10.91 -5.37
C ILE A 111 -3.67 -11.60 -4.14
N PRO A 112 -2.77 -12.59 -4.28
CA PRO A 112 -2.24 -13.32 -3.13
C PRO A 112 -1.01 -12.68 -2.48
N ASN A 113 -0.37 -11.72 -3.15
CA ASN A 113 0.92 -11.17 -2.71
C ASN A 113 0.76 -9.73 -2.24
N ILE A 114 1.38 -9.41 -1.11
CA ILE A 114 1.43 -8.04 -0.60
C ILE A 114 2.89 -7.60 -0.38
N ILE A 115 3.20 -6.38 -0.81
CA ILE A 115 4.47 -5.73 -0.52
C ILE A 115 4.26 -4.88 0.74
N SER A 116 4.82 -5.31 1.86
CA SER A 116 4.62 -4.66 3.14
C SER A 116 5.69 -5.06 4.15
N TYR A 117 5.99 -4.17 5.07
CA TYR A 117 6.83 -4.48 6.24
C TYR A 117 6.01 -4.98 7.43
N ASP A 118 4.68 -4.96 7.33
CA ASP A 118 3.79 -5.31 8.43
C ASP A 118 3.65 -6.83 8.56
N LYS A 119 4.20 -7.39 9.63
CA LYS A 119 4.18 -8.82 9.90
C LYS A 119 2.80 -9.36 10.28
N HIS A 120 1.81 -8.49 10.51
CA HIS A 120 0.44 -8.93 10.76
C HIS A 120 -0.14 -9.76 9.61
N PHE A 121 0.34 -9.54 8.38
CA PHE A 121 -0.10 -10.32 7.22
C PHE A 121 0.44 -11.75 7.21
N ASP A 122 1.46 -12.06 8.00
CA ASP A 122 2.06 -13.41 8.02
C ASP A 122 1.13 -14.47 8.58
N HIS A 123 0.09 -14.08 9.34
CA HIS A 123 -0.88 -14.98 9.95
C HIS A 123 -2.10 -15.29 9.06
N ILE A 124 -2.22 -14.62 7.93
CA ILE A 124 -3.41 -14.74 7.07
C ILE A 124 -3.17 -15.86 6.06
N PRO A 125 -4.07 -16.88 6.02
CA PRO A 125 -3.96 -17.96 5.05
C PRO A 125 -4.03 -17.44 3.61
N ASN A 126 -3.25 -18.05 2.71
CA ASN A 126 -3.23 -17.75 1.28
C ASN A 126 -2.71 -16.36 0.91
N ILE A 127 -2.08 -15.67 1.84
CA ILE A 127 -1.42 -14.38 1.59
C ILE A 127 0.10 -14.57 1.76
N THR A 128 0.85 -14.08 0.79
CA THR A 128 2.31 -14.06 0.83
C THR A 128 2.78 -12.62 0.97
N ARG A 129 3.40 -12.31 2.11
CA ARG A 129 4.01 -11.01 2.33
C ARG A 129 5.44 -11.02 1.82
N GLN A 130 5.81 -9.99 1.09
CA GLN A 130 7.15 -9.78 0.58
C GLN A 130 7.63 -8.37 0.94
N GLU A 131 8.88 -8.26 1.34
CA GLU A 131 9.51 -6.96 1.56
C GLU A 131 10.19 -6.48 0.27
N PRO A 132 10.34 -5.18 0.08
CA PRO A 132 10.93 -4.64 -1.15
C PRO A 132 12.28 -5.28 -1.53
N ALA A 133 13.14 -5.55 -0.57
CA ALA A 133 14.45 -6.16 -0.83
C ALA A 133 14.39 -7.53 -1.52
N GLN A 134 13.27 -8.23 -1.37
CA GLN A 134 13.06 -9.55 -2.00
C GLN A 134 12.67 -9.45 -3.48
N LEU A 135 12.27 -8.26 -3.93
CA LEU A 135 11.72 -8.02 -5.26
C LEU A 135 12.63 -7.16 -6.17
N VAL A 136 13.75 -6.72 -5.64
CA VAL A 136 14.67 -5.85 -6.37
C VAL A 136 16.07 -6.45 -6.50
#